data_22cb0cf8274ee4f24929ed5a300ebe9e
#
_entry.id   22cb0cf8274ee4f24929ed5a300ebe9e
#
_cell.length_a   1.000
_cell.length_b   1.000
_cell.length_c   1.000
_cell.angle_alpha   90.00
_cell.angle_beta   90.00
_cell.angle_gamma   90.00
#
_symmetry.space_group_name_H-M   'P 1'
#
loop_
_entity.id
_entity.type
_entity.pdbx_description
1 polymer ?
#
loop_
_entity_poly.entity_id
_entity_poly.type
_entity_poly.pdbx_seq_one_letter_code
_entity_poly.pdbx_strand_id
1 'polypeptide(L)' 'MSTHHINRELDDALREIAGSVGAFVEFVATSKHRRAIFTFKGRTRFNTLSSSPRHSGVMQHSVAEAKRTLRSLGAAL' A
#
# COMPACT_ATOMS: atom_id res chain seq x y z
N MET A 1 22.77 7.17 -7.71
CA MET A 1 22.13 6.76 -6.47
C MET A 1 20.70 7.24 -6.38
N SER A 2 19.84 6.39 -5.99
CA SER A 2 18.42 6.72 -5.92
C SER A 2 18.14 7.64 -4.74
N THR A 3 17.45 8.72 -5.01
CA THR A 3 16.97 9.62 -3.97
C THR A 3 15.58 9.23 -3.49
N HIS A 4 15.00 8.21 -4.11
CA HIS A 4 13.69 7.77 -3.72
C HIS A 4 13.79 6.84 -2.54
N HIS A 5 13.17 7.23 -1.46
CA HIS A 5 13.09 6.38 -0.29
C HIS A 5 12.04 5.32 -0.54
N ILE A 6 12.51 4.20 -1.05
CA ILE A 6 11.63 3.05 -1.15
C ILE A 6 11.60 2.43 0.23
N ASN A 7 10.46 2.48 0.87
CA ASN A 7 10.29 1.82 2.14
C ASN A 7 9.95 0.36 1.87
N ARG A 8 10.99 -0.47 1.82
CA ARG A 8 10.81 -1.89 1.52
C ARG A 8 9.95 -2.59 2.55
N GLU A 9 10.09 -2.23 3.81
CA GLU A 9 9.30 -2.84 4.86
C GLU A 9 7.83 -2.59 4.64
N LEU A 10 7.48 -1.36 4.28
CA LEU A 10 6.09 -1.03 3.99
C LEU A 10 5.60 -1.75 2.75
N ASP A 11 6.39 -1.71 1.68
CA ASP A 11 6.01 -2.37 0.44
C ASP A 11 5.79 -3.86 0.65
N ASP A 12 6.70 -4.51 1.36
CA ASP A 12 6.58 -5.94 1.64
C ASP A 12 5.37 -6.23 2.52
N ALA A 13 5.10 -5.38 3.51
CA ALA A 13 3.94 -5.56 4.36
C ALA A 13 2.65 -5.45 3.56
N LEU A 14 2.56 -4.49 2.65
CA LEU A 14 1.37 -4.32 1.82
C LEU A 14 1.21 -5.49 0.85
N ARG A 15 2.30 -5.98 0.27
CA ARG A 15 2.25 -7.16 -0.59
C ARG A 15 1.78 -8.39 0.16
N GLU A 16 2.25 -8.55 1.39
CA GLU A 16 1.86 -9.68 2.22
C GLU A 16 0.37 -9.62 2.55
N ILE A 17 -0.11 -8.44 2.93
CA ILE A 17 -1.52 -8.26 3.24
C ILE A 17 -2.38 -8.56 2.00
N ALA A 18 -2.03 -8.00 0.86
CA ALA A 18 -2.76 -8.24 -0.37
C ALA A 18 -2.74 -9.72 -0.75
N GLY A 19 -1.57 -10.35 -0.67
CA GLY A 19 -1.42 -11.75 -1.00
C GLY A 19 -2.23 -12.67 -0.09
N SER A 20 -2.39 -12.29 1.16
CA SER A 20 -3.13 -13.12 2.11
C SER A 20 -4.62 -13.25 1.78
N VAL A 21 -5.16 -12.32 1.00
CA VAL A 21 -6.56 -12.35 0.59
C VAL A 21 -6.74 -12.59 -0.91
N GLY A 22 -5.64 -12.88 -1.61
CA GLY A 22 -5.69 -13.10 -3.06
C GLY A 22 -5.82 -11.83 -3.86
N ALA A 23 -5.44 -10.70 -3.30
CA ALA A 23 -5.44 -9.42 -4.00
C ALA A 23 -4.06 -9.13 -4.59
N PHE A 24 -4.01 -8.13 -5.46
CA PHE A 24 -2.76 -7.66 -6.03
C PHE A 24 -2.50 -6.23 -5.56
N VAL A 25 -1.23 -5.89 -5.42
CA VAL A 25 -0.85 -4.53 -5.15
C VAL A 25 0.26 -4.12 -6.11
N GLU A 26 0.13 -2.91 -6.64
CA GLU A 26 1.12 -2.34 -7.54
C GLU A 26 1.50 -0.96 -6.99
N PHE A 27 2.79 -0.65 -7.06
CA PHE A 27 3.29 0.63 -6.55
C PHE A 27 3.63 1.53 -7.73
N VAL A 28 3.09 2.74 -7.70
CA VAL A 28 3.30 3.71 -8.75
C VAL A 28 3.83 4.99 -8.13
N ALA A 29 4.86 5.56 -8.74
CA ALA A 29 5.42 6.82 -8.28
C ALA A 29 4.86 7.95 -9.12
N THR A 30 4.33 8.97 -8.46
CA THR A 30 3.99 10.23 -9.10
C THR A 30 5.08 11.24 -8.81
N SER A 31 4.93 12.46 -9.35
CA SER A 31 5.93 13.50 -9.12
C SER A 31 6.09 13.87 -7.65
N LYS A 32 5.06 13.66 -6.83
CA LYS A 32 5.07 14.07 -5.42
C LYS A 32 4.87 12.93 -4.45
N HIS A 33 4.23 11.86 -4.87
CA HIS A 33 3.82 10.80 -3.95
C HIS A 33 3.95 9.45 -4.62
N ARG A 34 3.99 8.42 -3.79
CA ARG A 34 3.83 7.04 -4.25
C ARG A 34 2.41 6.62 -3.97
N ARG A 35 1.89 5.71 -4.78
CA ARG A 35 0.57 5.15 -4.61
C ARG A 35 0.64 3.64 -4.61
N ALA A 36 -0.13 3.03 -3.71
CA ALA A 36 -0.34 1.59 -3.72
C ALA A 36 -1.70 1.33 -4.34
N ILE A 37 -1.71 0.64 -5.45
CA ILE A 37 -2.94 0.33 -6.19
C ILE A 37 -3.31 -1.11 -5.88
N PHE A 38 -4.46 -1.30 -5.25
CA PHE A 38 -4.94 -2.63 -4.87
C PHE A 38 -6.02 -3.08 -5.83
N THR A 39 -5.89 -4.31 -6.31
CA THR A 39 -6.88 -4.92 -7.19
C THR A 39 -7.38 -6.21 -6.54
N PHE A 40 -8.69 -6.33 -6.43
CA PHE A 40 -9.31 -7.52 -5.86
C PHE A 40 -10.58 -7.84 -6.64
N LYS A 41 -10.61 -9.01 -7.26
CA LYS A 41 -11.76 -9.50 -8.03
C LYS A 41 -12.25 -8.47 -9.06
N GLY A 42 -11.32 -7.88 -9.79
CA GLY A 42 -11.63 -6.92 -10.84
C GLY A 42 -11.93 -5.52 -10.36
N ARG A 43 -11.89 -5.27 -9.05
CA ARG A 43 -12.09 -3.94 -8.47
C ARG A 43 -10.74 -3.37 -8.08
N THR A 44 -10.59 -2.08 -8.30
CA THR A 44 -9.31 -1.41 -8.05
C THR A 44 -9.53 -0.16 -7.19
N ARG A 45 -8.68 0.00 -6.21
CA ARG A 45 -8.58 1.23 -5.40
C ARG A 45 -7.14 1.51 -5.08
N PHE A 46 -6.84 2.76 -4.79
CA PHE A 46 -5.47 3.12 -4.44
C PHE A 46 -5.42 3.92 -3.15
N ASN A 47 -4.26 3.83 -2.49
CA ASN A 47 -3.94 4.67 -1.34
C ASN A 47 -2.71 5.49 -1.70
N THR A 48 -2.69 6.75 -1.28
CA THR A 48 -1.50 7.58 -1.41
C THR A 48 -0.59 7.28 -0.23
N LEU A 49 0.67 6.98 -0.52
CA LEU A 49 1.65 6.67 0.50
C LEU A 49 2.43 7.92 0.87
N SER A 50 2.73 8.05 2.15
CA SER A 50 3.53 9.16 2.62
C SER A 50 4.95 9.05 2.09
N SER A 51 5.50 10.18 1.64
CA SER A 51 6.88 10.23 1.17
C SER A 51 7.87 10.41 2.31
N SER A 52 7.40 10.66 3.52
CA SER A 52 8.28 10.90 4.68
C SER A 52 8.22 9.73 5.65
N PRO A 53 9.26 8.88 5.68
CA PRO A 53 9.26 7.72 6.55
C PRO A 53 9.73 8.00 7.98
N ARG A 54 9.75 9.25 8.39
CA ARG A 54 10.37 9.64 9.66
C ARG A 54 9.59 9.24 10.89
N HIS A 55 8.32 8.96 10.75
CA HIS A 55 7.46 8.62 11.90
C HIS A 55 7.13 7.14 11.87
N SER A 56 7.39 6.47 12.97
CA SER A 56 7.07 5.06 13.10
C SER A 56 5.58 4.79 12.87
N GLY A 57 4.73 5.77 13.21
CA GLY A 57 3.30 5.64 13.00
C GLY A 57 2.86 5.63 11.56
N VAL A 58 3.72 6.10 10.63
CA VAL A 58 3.38 6.13 9.20
C VAL A 58 3.16 4.73 8.66
N MET A 59 4.02 3.79 9.04
CA MET A 59 3.87 2.43 8.56
C MET A 59 2.59 1.78 9.08
N GLN A 60 2.31 1.96 10.36
CA GLN A 60 1.09 1.43 10.96
C GLN A 60 -0.15 2.03 10.31
N HIS A 61 -0.12 3.34 10.07
CA HIS A 61 -1.22 4.03 9.42
C HIS A 61 -1.45 3.50 8.01
N SER A 62 -0.38 3.34 7.24
CA SER A 62 -0.47 2.84 5.87
C SER A 62 -0.98 1.41 5.82
N VAL A 63 -0.54 0.58 6.75
CA VAL A 63 -1.01 -0.80 6.84
C VAL A 63 -2.51 -0.83 7.17
N ALA A 64 -2.93 -0.03 8.15
CA ALA A 64 -4.34 0.03 8.53
C ALA A 64 -5.21 0.52 7.36
N GLU A 65 -4.72 1.51 6.63
CA GLU A 65 -5.42 2.04 5.46
C GLU A 65 -5.52 0.99 4.36
N ALA A 66 -4.45 0.24 4.13
CA ALA A 66 -4.45 -0.82 3.13
C ALA A 66 -5.50 -1.88 3.48
N LYS A 67 -5.57 -2.28 4.73
CA LYS A 67 -6.58 -3.24 5.18
C LYS A 67 -7.98 -2.71 4.96
N ARG A 68 -8.21 -1.45 5.27
CA ARG A 68 -9.52 -0.82 5.09
C ARG A 68 -9.89 -0.78 3.61
N THR A 69 -8.92 -0.43 2.76
CA THR A 69 -9.13 -0.39 1.32
C THR A 69 -9.49 -1.77 0.78
N LEU A 70 -8.75 -2.79 1.19
CA LEU A 70 -9.03 -4.15 0.75
C LEU A 70 -10.39 -4.64 1.24
N ARG A 71 -10.77 -4.29 2.46
CA ARG A 71 -12.11 -4.62 2.95
C ARG A 71 -13.19 -3.97 2.10
N SER A 72 -12.96 -2.73 1.67
CA SER A 72 -13.92 -2.02 0.84
C SER A 72 -14.05 -2.66 -0.54
N LEU A 73 -13.04 -3.41 -0.97
CA LEU A 73 -13.09 -4.16 -2.21
C LEU A 73 -13.74 -5.53 -2.04
N GLY A 74 -14.03 -5.91 -0.81
CA GLY A 74 -14.68 -7.18 -0.51
C GLY A 74 -13.77 -8.24 0.08
N ALA A 75 -12.52 -7.90 0.36
CA ALA A 75 -11.58 -8.85 0.95
C ALA A 75 -11.92 -9.12 2.41
N ALA A 76 -11.70 -10.35 2.84
CA ALA A 76 -11.95 -10.77 4.21
C ALA A 76 -10.71 -10.50 5.05
N LEU A 77 -10.63 -9.33 5.62
CA LEU A 77 -9.55 -8.95 6.51
C LEU A 77 -10.07 -8.58 7.87
#